data_3f0009ee548672cf93bd2dee799aa3e4
#
_entry.id   3f0009ee548672cf93bd2dee799aa3e4
#
_cell.length_a   1.000
_cell.length_b   1.000
_cell.length_c   1.000
_cell.angle_alpha   90.00
_cell.angle_beta   90.00
_cell.angle_gamma   90.00
#
_symmetry.space_group_name_H-M   'P 1'
#
loop_
_entity.id
_entity.type
_entity.pdbx_description
1 polymer ?
#
loop_
_entity_poly.entity_id
_entity_poly.type
_entity_poly.pdbx_seq_one_letter_code
_entity_poly.pdbx_strand_id
1 'polypeptide(L)'
;RRLGFRGMAEYLRPYRQLIVQLLLAMLTGSIISLILPFLTQSVIDTGIGTGDLHFVVVLLVAQAVPVLGQTANELIRSWLMLHMTTRVSISLISDFLAKLMRLPISFFDSRMTGDIMQRIGDHSRIQTFLTGSLLSIVMAAVTFVVYSAVMGGYDLRILGIFILGSAL
;
A
#
# COMPACT_ATOMS: atom_id res chain seq x y z
N ARG A 1 9.35 26.56 -9.73
CA ARG A 1 7.98 26.42 -9.22
C ARG A 1 7.96 25.31 -8.19
N ARG A 2 7.59 25.66 -6.95
CA ARG A 2 7.42 24.67 -5.87
C ARG A 2 6.33 23.70 -6.31
N LEU A 3 6.68 22.44 -6.45
CA LEU A 3 5.71 21.37 -6.66
C LEU A 3 4.88 21.26 -5.37
N GLY A 4 3.82 22.05 -5.28
CA GLY A 4 2.85 21.92 -4.22
C GLY A 4 2.05 20.63 -4.38
N PHE A 5 1.46 20.13 -3.29
CA PHE A 5 0.60 18.95 -3.24
C PHE A 5 -0.45 18.91 -4.38
N ARG A 6 -0.89 20.06 -4.88
CA ARG A 6 -1.81 20.17 -6.04
C ARG A 6 -1.18 19.67 -7.35
N GLY A 7 0.09 19.97 -7.62
CA GLY A 7 0.77 19.48 -8.83
C GLY A 7 1.02 17.98 -8.81
N MET A 8 1.22 17.42 -7.59
CA MET A 8 1.38 15.97 -7.40
C MET A 8 0.05 15.22 -7.63
N ALA A 9 -1.07 15.78 -7.17
CA ALA A 9 -2.40 15.21 -7.40
C ALA A 9 -2.79 15.23 -8.89
N GLU A 10 -2.36 16.23 -9.64
CA GLU A 10 -2.62 16.33 -11.07
C GLU A 10 -1.84 15.28 -11.87
N TYR A 11 -0.64 14.92 -11.41
CA TYR A 11 0.17 13.84 -12.02
C TYR A 11 -0.40 12.44 -11.75
N LEU A 12 -1.11 12.26 -10.61
CA LEU A 12 -1.77 11.00 -10.24
C LEU A 12 -3.16 10.83 -10.87
N ARG A 13 -3.75 11.91 -11.39
CA ARG A 13 -5.09 11.91 -11.96
C ARG A 13 -5.29 10.90 -13.12
N PRO A 14 -4.36 10.71 -14.06
CA PRO A 14 -4.50 9.67 -15.09
C PRO A 14 -4.46 8.24 -14.53
N TYR A 15 -3.88 8.05 -13.33
CA TYR A 15 -3.72 6.74 -12.68
C TYR A 15 -4.80 6.45 -11.63
N ARG A 16 -5.86 7.26 -11.56
CA ARG A 16 -6.93 7.13 -10.56
C ARG A 16 -7.56 5.73 -10.52
N GLN A 17 -7.68 5.06 -11.66
CA GLN A 17 -8.22 3.70 -11.71
C GLN A 17 -7.31 2.69 -11.02
N LEU A 18 -6.00 2.77 -11.24
CA LEU A 18 -5.02 1.92 -10.56
C LEU A 18 -4.98 2.20 -9.06
N ILE A 19 -5.11 3.46 -8.65
CA ILE A 19 -5.18 3.85 -7.24
C ILE A 19 -6.42 3.26 -6.58
N VAL A 20 -7.58 3.35 -7.24
CA VAL A 20 -8.84 2.76 -6.74
C VAL A 20 -8.73 1.24 -6.63
N GLN A 21 -8.15 0.57 -7.63
CA GLN A 21 -7.92 -0.87 -7.60
C GLN A 21 -6.98 -1.27 -6.45
N LEU A 22 -5.92 -0.49 -6.21
CA LEU A 22 -5.02 -0.68 -5.07
C LEU A 22 -5.76 -0.52 -3.74
N LEU A 23 -6.55 0.53 -3.59
CA LEU A 23 -7.35 0.74 -2.37
C LEU A 23 -8.36 -0.39 -2.15
N LEU A 24 -9.01 -0.87 -3.20
CA LEU A 24 -9.91 -2.03 -3.11
C LEU A 24 -9.15 -3.31 -2.70
N ALA A 25 -7.99 -3.58 -3.29
CA ALA A 25 -7.16 -4.70 -2.90
C ALA A 25 -6.70 -4.59 -1.43
N MET A 26 -6.40 -3.38 -0.95
CA MET A 26 -6.07 -3.13 0.46
C MET A 26 -7.25 -3.42 1.38
N LEU A 27 -8.44 -2.93 1.07
CA LEU A 27 -9.66 -3.19 1.85
C LEU A 27 -9.96 -4.68 1.87
N THR A 28 -9.90 -5.36 0.72
CA THR A 28 -10.10 -6.81 0.62
C THR A 28 -9.09 -7.56 1.49
N GLY A 29 -7.80 -7.20 1.40
CA GLY A 29 -6.76 -7.81 2.25
C GLY A 29 -7.00 -7.59 3.73
N SER A 30 -7.43 -6.40 4.15
CA SER A 30 -7.76 -6.10 5.54
C SER A 30 -8.96 -6.93 6.04
N ILE A 31 -9.99 -7.10 5.21
CA ILE A 31 -11.14 -7.93 5.55
C ILE A 31 -10.74 -9.40 5.70
N ILE A 32 -9.95 -9.93 4.75
CA ILE A 32 -9.45 -11.31 4.83
C ILE A 32 -8.60 -11.51 6.10
N SER A 33 -7.75 -10.53 6.43
CA SER A 33 -6.92 -10.59 7.64
C SER A 33 -7.72 -10.67 8.94
N LEU A 34 -8.92 -10.12 8.95
CA LEU A 34 -9.82 -10.19 10.11
C LEU A 34 -10.44 -11.59 10.30
N ILE A 35 -10.58 -12.37 9.24
CA ILE A 35 -11.18 -13.70 9.30
C ILE A 35 -10.32 -14.66 10.16
N LEU A 36 -9.00 -14.58 10.04
CA LEU A 36 -8.07 -15.47 10.77
C LEU A 36 -8.22 -15.41 12.30
N PRO A 37 -8.22 -14.24 12.95
CA PRO A 37 -8.45 -14.15 14.38
C PRO A 37 -9.79 -14.75 14.83
N PHE A 38 -10.87 -14.52 14.06
CA PHE A 38 -12.19 -15.09 14.37
C PHE A 38 -12.21 -16.62 14.27
N LEU A 39 -11.58 -17.18 13.22
CA LEU A 39 -11.44 -18.62 13.10
C LEU A 39 -10.59 -19.21 14.25
N THR A 40 -9.50 -18.56 14.60
CA THR A 40 -8.63 -18.98 15.71
C THR A 40 -9.38 -18.95 17.04
N GLN A 41 -10.16 -17.90 17.29
CA GLN A 41 -11.02 -17.81 18.47
C GLN A 41 -12.04 -18.95 18.50
N SER A 42 -12.69 -19.27 17.38
CA SER A 42 -13.63 -20.37 17.29
C SER A 42 -12.98 -21.74 17.55
N VAL A 43 -11.73 -21.94 17.16
CA VAL A 43 -10.96 -23.15 17.49
C VAL A 43 -10.79 -23.27 19.02
N ILE A 44 -10.45 -22.17 19.67
CA ILE A 44 -10.18 -22.16 21.11
C ILE A 44 -11.48 -22.32 21.91
N ASP A 45 -12.48 -21.48 21.62
CA ASP A 45 -13.70 -21.39 22.42
C ASP A 45 -14.59 -22.63 22.23
N THR A 46 -14.73 -23.12 21.00
CA THR A 46 -15.62 -24.25 20.71
C THR A 46 -14.85 -25.55 20.55
N GLY A 47 -13.77 -25.56 19.78
CA GLY A 47 -13.05 -26.79 19.45
C GLY A 47 -12.36 -27.40 20.68
N ILE A 48 -11.59 -26.60 21.41
CA ILE A 48 -10.88 -27.08 22.61
C ILE A 48 -11.86 -27.19 23.80
N GLY A 49 -12.78 -26.23 23.91
CA GLY A 49 -13.75 -26.22 24.99
C GLY A 49 -14.69 -27.42 25.00
N THR A 50 -15.08 -27.95 23.84
CA THR A 50 -15.94 -29.14 23.70
C THR A 50 -15.15 -30.45 23.54
N GLY A 51 -13.85 -30.39 23.30
CA GLY A 51 -13.00 -31.56 23.02
C GLY A 51 -13.28 -32.26 21.70
N ASP A 52 -13.97 -31.61 20.76
CA ASP A 52 -14.33 -32.15 19.47
C ASP A 52 -13.16 -31.98 18.46
N LEU A 53 -12.34 -33.04 18.36
CA LEU A 53 -11.21 -33.09 17.42
C LEU A 53 -11.62 -32.93 15.96
N HIS A 54 -12.81 -33.43 15.59
CA HIS A 54 -13.28 -33.31 14.20
C HIS A 54 -13.57 -31.86 13.84
N PHE A 55 -14.21 -31.12 14.74
CA PHE A 55 -14.47 -29.70 14.57
C PHE A 55 -13.17 -28.88 14.51
N VAL A 56 -12.18 -29.21 15.33
CA VAL A 56 -10.86 -28.55 15.31
C VAL A 56 -10.17 -28.76 13.95
N VAL A 57 -10.16 -30.00 13.43
CA VAL A 57 -9.56 -30.31 12.13
C VAL A 57 -10.24 -29.55 11.00
N VAL A 58 -11.57 -29.52 10.98
CA VAL A 58 -12.34 -28.77 9.97
C VAL A 58 -12.00 -27.29 10.00
N LEU A 59 -11.92 -26.67 11.19
CA LEU A 59 -11.55 -25.27 11.33
C LEU A 59 -10.09 -24.99 10.92
N LEU A 60 -9.16 -25.88 11.21
CA LEU A 60 -7.77 -25.75 10.76
C LEU A 60 -7.66 -25.81 9.23
N VAL A 61 -8.42 -26.72 8.60
CA VAL A 61 -8.49 -26.75 7.11
C VAL A 61 -9.15 -25.48 6.57
N ALA A 62 -10.22 -25.00 7.23
CA ALA A 62 -10.89 -23.78 6.84
C ALA A 62 -9.98 -22.54 6.92
N GLN A 63 -9.00 -22.51 7.83
CA GLN A 63 -8.00 -21.46 7.93
C GLN A 63 -7.07 -21.37 6.69
N ALA A 64 -6.92 -22.46 5.94
CA ALA A 64 -6.15 -22.43 4.70
C ALA A 64 -6.78 -21.51 3.64
N VAL A 65 -8.10 -21.38 3.62
CA VAL A 65 -8.80 -20.55 2.64
C VAL A 65 -8.45 -19.06 2.75
N PRO A 66 -8.58 -18.40 3.92
CA PRO A 66 -8.16 -17.01 4.05
C PRO A 66 -6.65 -16.81 3.87
N VAL A 67 -5.80 -17.77 4.21
CA VAL A 67 -4.36 -17.70 3.97
C VAL A 67 -4.07 -17.67 2.47
N LEU A 68 -4.67 -18.57 1.70
CA LEU A 68 -4.54 -18.58 0.24
C LEU A 68 -5.13 -17.30 -0.38
N GLY A 69 -6.29 -16.86 0.10
CA GLY A 69 -6.90 -15.59 -0.32
C GLY A 69 -6.01 -14.38 -0.05
N GLN A 70 -5.36 -14.33 1.11
CA GLN A 70 -4.40 -13.28 1.47
C GLN A 70 -3.19 -13.29 0.54
N THR A 71 -2.62 -14.48 0.27
CA THR A 71 -1.48 -14.62 -0.65
C THR A 71 -1.85 -14.17 -2.07
N ALA A 72 -3.00 -14.58 -2.57
CA ALA A 72 -3.50 -14.15 -3.88
C ALA A 72 -3.70 -12.62 -3.95
N ASN A 73 -4.30 -12.05 -2.91
CA ASN A 73 -4.49 -10.61 -2.81
C ASN A 73 -3.16 -9.84 -2.78
N GLU A 74 -2.16 -10.36 -2.07
CA GLU A 74 -0.81 -9.77 -2.03
C GLU A 74 -0.11 -9.81 -3.39
N LEU A 75 -0.26 -10.90 -4.14
CA LEU A 75 0.26 -11.00 -5.52
C LEU A 75 -0.39 -9.95 -6.43
N ILE A 76 -1.72 -9.82 -6.38
CA ILE A 76 -2.47 -8.83 -7.16
C ILE A 76 -2.00 -7.41 -6.79
N ARG A 77 -1.87 -7.11 -5.50
CA ARG A 77 -1.40 -5.82 -5.01
C ARG A 77 0.02 -5.51 -5.49
N SER A 78 0.93 -6.46 -5.38
CA SER A 78 2.32 -6.32 -5.84
C SER A 78 2.39 -6.07 -7.35
N TRP A 79 1.57 -6.77 -8.11
CA TRP A 79 1.48 -6.59 -9.56
C TRP A 79 0.94 -5.20 -9.94
N LEU A 80 -0.13 -4.76 -9.29
CA LEU A 80 -0.70 -3.41 -9.49
C LEU A 80 0.32 -2.33 -9.14
N MET A 81 1.04 -2.50 -8.02
CA MET A 81 2.08 -1.57 -7.57
C MET A 81 3.23 -1.48 -8.57
N LEU A 82 3.72 -2.62 -9.04
CA LEU A 82 4.78 -2.68 -10.06
C LEU A 82 4.33 -1.98 -11.35
N HIS A 83 3.13 -2.26 -11.82
CA HIS A 83 2.59 -1.65 -13.02
C HIS A 83 2.45 -0.13 -12.89
N MET A 84 1.94 0.36 -11.76
CA MET A 84 1.82 1.78 -11.47
C MET A 84 3.19 2.46 -11.39
N THR A 85 4.14 1.87 -10.66
CA THR A 85 5.50 2.41 -10.52
C THR A 85 6.20 2.51 -11.86
N THR A 86 6.11 1.47 -12.69
CA THR A 86 6.71 1.46 -14.04
C THR A 86 6.12 2.55 -14.93
N ARG A 87 4.81 2.71 -14.97
CA ARG A 87 4.15 3.73 -15.79
C ARG A 87 4.48 5.15 -15.35
N VAL A 88 4.47 5.40 -14.04
CA VAL A 88 4.84 6.71 -13.48
C VAL A 88 6.31 7.01 -13.79
N SER A 89 7.20 6.02 -13.67
CA SER A 89 8.62 6.14 -14.01
C SER A 89 8.84 6.54 -15.46
N ILE A 90 8.23 5.81 -16.38
CA ILE A 90 8.36 6.07 -17.82
C ILE A 90 7.82 7.47 -18.15
N SER A 91 6.67 7.86 -17.60
CA SER A 91 6.07 9.17 -17.84
C SER A 91 6.98 10.30 -17.34
N LEU A 92 7.54 10.18 -16.13
CA LEU A 92 8.44 11.18 -15.55
C LEU A 92 9.75 11.32 -16.34
N ILE A 93 10.37 10.18 -16.73
CA ILE A 93 11.61 10.18 -17.51
C ILE A 93 11.35 10.75 -18.91
N SER A 94 10.26 10.35 -19.57
CA SER A 94 9.88 10.84 -20.88
C SER A 94 9.65 12.36 -20.89
N ASP A 95 8.90 12.88 -19.91
CA ASP A 95 8.66 14.31 -19.75
C ASP A 95 9.94 15.10 -19.45
N PHE A 96 10.83 14.52 -18.66
CA PHE A 96 12.13 15.12 -18.36
C PHE A 96 13.00 15.19 -19.62
N LEU A 97 13.13 14.08 -20.35
CA LEU A 97 13.91 14.02 -21.60
C LEU A 97 13.32 14.96 -22.66
N ALA A 98 12.00 14.99 -22.83
CA ALA A 98 11.34 15.89 -23.77
C ALA A 98 11.61 17.37 -23.46
N LYS A 99 11.65 17.73 -22.17
CA LYS A 99 12.02 19.09 -21.73
C LYS A 99 13.50 19.36 -21.92
N LEU A 100 14.37 18.38 -21.67
CA LEU A 100 15.80 18.48 -21.84
C LEU A 100 16.15 18.73 -23.33
N MET A 101 15.51 17.99 -24.24
CA MET A 101 15.73 18.11 -25.69
C MET A 101 15.27 19.46 -26.28
N ARG A 102 14.44 20.21 -25.56
CA ARG A 102 13.99 21.58 -25.98
C ARG A 102 14.94 22.67 -25.51
N LEU A 103 15.99 22.34 -24.76
CA LEU A 103 16.98 23.32 -24.31
C LEU A 103 18.01 23.60 -25.40
N PRO A 104 18.47 24.85 -25.56
CA PRO A 104 19.51 25.21 -26.56
C PRO A 104 20.84 24.52 -26.20
N ILE A 105 21.65 24.24 -27.21
CA ILE A 105 22.94 23.53 -27.12
C ILE A 105 23.89 24.23 -26.13
N SER A 106 23.85 25.56 -26.07
CA SER A 106 24.64 26.37 -25.12
C SER A 106 24.38 26.02 -23.64
N PHE A 107 23.25 25.40 -23.31
CA PHE A 107 22.97 24.94 -21.94
C PHE A 107 23.80 23.71 -21.56
N PHE A 108 24.09 22.85 -22.55
CA PHE A 108 24.90 21.64 -22.36
C PHE A 108 26.39 21.94 -22.29
N ASP A 109 26.86 22.96 -22.96
CA ASP A 109 28.27 23.41 -22.92
C ASP A 109 28.65 24.08 -21.59
N SER A 110 27.67 24.66 -20.92
CA SER A 110 27.88 25.38 -19.64
C SER A 110 27.70 24.54 -18.39
N ARG A 111 27.24 23.28 -18.49
CA ARG A 111 26.95 22.42 -17.35
C ARG A 111 27.61 21.04 -17.44
N MET A 112 28.24 20.62 -16.35
CA MET A 112 28.82 19.27 -16.24
C MET A 112 27.71 18.21 -16.32
N THR A 113 27.96 17.13 -17.02
CA THR A 113 27.08 15.93 -17.13
C THR A 113 26.64 15.39 -15.78
N GLY A 114 27.45 15.59 -14.72
CA GLY A 114 27.15 15.21 -13.35
C GLY A 114 25.93 15.94 -12.75
N ASP A 115 25.74 17.23 -13.07
CA ASP A 115 24.57 18.00 -12.57
C ASP A 115 23.25 17.47 -13.17
N ILE A 116 23.30 17.01 -14.42
CA ILE A 116 22.14 16.39 -15.10
C ILE A 116 21.81 15.04 -14.46
N MET A 117 22.83 14.22 -14.19
CA MET A 117 22.66 12.93 -13.53
C MET A 117 22.13 13.07 -12.10
N GLN A 118 22.58 14.07 -11.37
CA GLN A 118 22.07 14.38 -10.03
C GLN A 118 20.58 14.75 -10.07
N ARG A 119 20.15 15.53 -11.05
CA ARG A 119 18.73 15.90 -11.22
C ARG A 119 17.86 14.72 -11.61
N ILE A 120 18.38 13.78 -12.40
CA ILE A 120 17.69 12.51 -12.70
C ILE A 120 17.52 11.70 -11.40
N GLY A 121 18.57 11.64 -10.58
CA GLY A 121 18.51 10.99 -9.26
C GLY A 121 17.49 11.63 -8.31
N ASP A 122 17.37 12.95 -8.29
CA ASP A 122 16.35 13.65 -7.50
C ASP A 122 14.93 13.35 -7.97
N HIS A 123 14.71 13.23 -9.29
CA HIS A 123 13.41 12.78 -9.83
C HIS A 123 13.08 11.35 -9.43
N SER A 124 14.07 10.45 -9.41
CA SER A 124 13.89 9.07 -8.95
C SER A 124 13.51 9.01 -7.46
N ARG A 125 14.09 9.86 -6.62
CA ARG A 125 13.72 9.96 -5.20
C ARG A 125 12.29 10.45 -5.01
N ILE A 126 11.86 11.45 -5.76
CA ILE A 126 10.48 11.96 -5.74
C ILE A 126 9.51 10.86 -6.18
N GLN A 127 9.85 10.12 -7.21
CA GLN A 127 9.06 9.00 -7.69
C GLN A 127 8.93 7.91 -6.61
N THR A 128 10.04 7.48 -6.00
CA THR A 128 10.03 6.47 -4.94
C THR A 128 9.19 6.93 -3.75
N PHE A 129 9.27 8.20 -3.41
CA PHE A 129 8.40 8.78 -2.36
C PHE A 129 6.93 8.73 -2.74
N LEU A 130 6.57 9.12 -3.95
CA LEU A 130 5.17 9.17 -4.42
C LEU A 130 4.55 7.79 -4.54
N THR A 131 5.28 6.83 -5.11
CA THR A 131 4.76 5.49 -5.40
C THR A 131 4.96 4.50 -4.26
N GLY A 132 6.02 4.67 -3.46
CA GLY A 132 6.34 3.80 -2.33
C GLY A 132 5.84 4.34 -1.00
N SER A 133 6.46 5.42 -0.52
CA SER A 133 6.24 5.89 0.86
C SER A 133 4.83 6.44 1.06
N LEU A 134 4.32 7.23 0.12
CA LEU A 134 2.98 7.82 0.25
C LEU A 134 1.89 6.74 0.20
N LEU A 135 2.07 5.75 -0.66
CA LEU A 135 1.15 4.63 -0.75
C LEU A 135 1.20 3.74 0.51
N SER A 136 2.41 3.51 1.07
CA SER A 136 2.57 2.79 2.33
C SER A 136 1.92 3.50 3.52
N ILE A 137 2.00 4.84 3.58
CA ILE A 137 1.32 5.64 4.60
C ILE A 137 -0.21 5.51 4.47
N VAL A 138 -0.74 5.59 3.25
CA VAL A 138 -2.18 5.40 2.99
C VAL A 138 -2.60 3.99 3.39
N MET A 139 -1.78 2.97 3.07
CA MET A 139 -2.01 1.60 3.53
C MET A 139 -2.10 1.49 5.04
N ALA A 140 -1.09 2.02 5.73
CA ALA A 140 -1.05 1.98 7.19
C ALA A 140 -2.29 2.67 7.79
N ALA A 141 -2.69 3.82 7.23
CA ALA A 141 -3.89 4.54 7.67
C ALA A 141 -5.17 3.72 7.45
N VAL A 142 -5.36 3.11 6.29
CA VAL A 142 -6.52 2.26 5.99
C VAL A 142 -6.56 1.06 6.95
N THR A 143 -5.45 0.37 7.11
CA THR A 143 -5.32 -0.77 8.02
C THR A 143 -5.62 -0.35 9.45
N PHE A 144 -5.05 0.77 9.91
CA PHE A 144 -5.30 1.32 11.24
C PHE A 144 -6.78 1.61 11.48
N VAL A 145 -7.46 2.24 10.51
CA VAL A 145 -8.90 2.54 10.61
C VAL A 145 -9.72 1.26 10.68
N VAL A 146 -9.42 0.26 9.84
CA VAL A 146 -10.14 -1.03 9.83
C VAL A 146 -9.99 -1.75 11.18
N TYR A 147 -8.75 -1.87 11.68
CA TYR A 147 -8.52 -2.53 12.98
C TYR A 147 -9.14 -1.74 14.14
N SER A 148 -9.07 -0.39 14.12
CA SER A 148 -9.71 0.45 15.12
C SER A 148 -11.23 0.29 15.14
N ALA A 149 -11.86 0.21 13.96
CA ALA A 149 -13.30 0.00 13.84
C ALA A 149 -13.73 -1.36 14.42
N VAL A 150 -12.96 -2.42 14.15
CA VAL A 150 -13.22 -3.75 14.68
C VAL A 150 -13.04 -3.77 16.20
N MET A 151 -11.94 -3.23 16.71
CA MET A 151 -11.70 -3.16 18.16
C MET A 151 -12.73 -2.32 18.89
N GLY A 152 -13.18 -1.21 18.31
CA GLY A 152 -14.25 -0.39 18.85
C GLY A 152 -15.61 -1.10 18.93
N GLY A 153 -15.83 -2.09 18.04
CA GLY A 153 -17.01 -2.97 18.08
C GLY A 153 -16.97 -4.03 19.19
N TYR A 154 -15.76 -4.39 19.65
CA TYR A 154 -15.58 -5.36 20.73
C TYR A 154 -15.60 -4.71 22.13
N ASP A 155 -14.71 -3.75 22.39
CA ASP A 155 -14.61 -3.04 23.67
C ASP A 155 -13.87 -1.70 23.49
N LEU A 156 -14.50 -0.62 23.95
CA LEU A 156 -13.92 0.72 23.91
C LEU A 156 -12.62 0.85 24.71
N ARG A 157 -12.46 0.03 25.77
CA ARG A 157 -11.24 0.04 26.59
C ARG A 157 -10.05 -0.50 25.83
N ILE A 158 -10.24 -1.57 25.06
CA ILE A 158 -9.21 -2.18 24.22
C ILE A 158 -8.81 -1.21 23.12
N LEU A 159 -9.78 -0.52 22.51
CA LEU A 159 -9.53 0.54 21.54
C LEU A 159 -8.66 1.66 22.14
N GLY A 160 -8.95 2.10 23.36
CA GLY A 160 -8.16 3.14 24.04
C GLY A 160 -6.70 2.74 24.24
N ILE A 161 -6.45 1.50 24.68
CA ILE A 161 -5.09 0.95 24.84
C ILE A 161 -4.37 0.84 23.50
N PHE A 162 -5.06 0.40 22.45
CA PHE A 162 -4.51 0.28 21.10
C PHE A 162 -4.10 1.64 20.54
N ILE A 163 -4.95 2.67 20.66
CA ILE A 163 -4.64 4.02 20.18
C ILE A 163 -3.47 4.62 20.96
N LEU A 164 -3.42 4.47 22.28
CA LEU A 164 -2.32 4.93 23.11
C LEU A 164 -1.00 4.23 22.74
N GLY A 165 -1.03 2.91 22.55
CA GLY A 165 0.16 2.14 22.15
C GLY A 165 0.65 2.39 20.74
N SER A 166 -0.23 2.84 19.83
CA SER A 166 0.15 3.18 18.46
C SER A 166 0.65 4.62 18.30
N ALA A 167 0.44 5.49 19.30
CA ALA A 167 0.89 6.87 19.33
C ALA A 167 2.27 7.06 20.00
N LEU A 168 2.78 6.03 20.69
CA LEU A 168 4.10 5.95 21.33
C LEU A 168 5.13 5.38 20.36
#